data_d329db08ec2778de637201f3fb7a6dc4
#
_entry.id   d329db08ec2778de637201f3fb7a6dc4
#
_cell.length_a   1.000
_cell.length_b   1.000
_cell.length_c   1.000
_cell.angle_alpha   90.00
_cell.angle_beta   90.00
_cell.angle_gamma   90.00
#
_symmetry.space_group_name_H-M   'P 1'
#
loop_
_entity.id
_entity.type
_entity.pdbx_description
1 polymer ?
#
loop_
_entity_poly.entity_id
_entity_poly.type
_entity_poly.pdbx_seq_one_letter_code
_entity_poly.pdbx_strand_id
1 'polypeptide(L)'
;MTSQLLARNEESLTGKILFANPEDTYPLDLSRKADVYAWSQSKTQCDALQQVGFPEEKLVFSEQWSESIASDFDNVVIYQPKAKELLDYLIAAILPLVKMGGKVWLVGDNKSGVKSSMKRLENGLEDVGKVEGAKHCLLYQGYKREEAKPFVFEKWITTWQQDVAGQTLNLCSIPGVFGHGKLDKGTELLLNQLDQHRFMSDIAHARLLDFGCGDGIIALWLFNKTGVKITALDDSAFALKATELTFAANDASDALTLIASNGLKEVKGRFNYVVTNPPFHSGVNTDYSIAEQFFMTVKQHLTLNGELFVVANDFLRYPPILDAALGSHTRLLRDKGYSIYHGRQPKKR
;
A
#
# COMPACT_ATOMS: atom_id res chain seq x y z
N MET A 1 14.28 -14.53 -2.49
CA MET A 1 15.31 -14.69 -3.56
C MET A 1 16.19 -13.44 -3.66
N THR A 2 15.64 -12.27 -3.60
CA THR A 2 16.35 -10.97 -3.62
C THR A 2 17.39 -10.89 -2.49
N SER A 3 17.02 -11.17 -1.25
CA SER A 3 17.93 -11.13 -0.10
C SER A 3 19.07 -12.15 -0.14
N GLN A 4 18.98 -13.21 -0.96
CA GLN A 4 20.12 -14.12 -1.18
C GLN A 4 21.30 -13.45 -1.89
N LEU A 5 21.04 -12.42 -2.74
CA LEU A 5 22.10 -11.61 -3.31
C LEU A 5 22.79 -10.75 -2.24
N LEU A 6 22.00 -10.16 -1.34
CA LEU A 6 22.53 -9.38 -0.22
C LEU A 6 23.36 -10.25 0.71
N ALA A 7 22.86 -11.44 1.07
CA ALA A 7 23.58 -12.39 1.94
C ALA A 7 24.94 -12.83 1.36
N ARG A 8 25.06 -12.99 0.04
CA ARG A 8 26.35 -13.30 -0.62
C ARG A 8 27.31 -12.13 -0.65
N ASN A 9 26.82 -10.91 -0.49
CA ASN A 9 27.59 -9.67 -0.46
C ASN A 9 27.65 -9.06 0.94
N GLU A 10 27.32 -9.85 1.98
CA GLU A 10 27.14 -9.39 3.36
C GLU A 10 28.39 -8.73 3.93
N GLU A 11 29.60 -9.16 3.55
CA GLU A 11 30.86 -8.56 4.00
C GLU A 11 31.00 -7.07 3.63
N SER A 12 30.25 -6.62 2.61
CA SER A 12 30.18 -5.22 2.17
C SER A 12 29.10 -4.42 2.89
N LEU A 13 28.18 -5.08 3.62
CA LEU A 13 27.08 -4.48 4.37
C LEU A 13 27.51 -4.35 5.86
N THR A 14 28.27 -3.30 6.15
CA THR A 14 28.84 -3.05 7.48
C THR A 14 28.40 -1.70 8.04
N GLY A 15 28.60 -1.51 9.35
CA GLY A 15 28.26 -0.26 10.02
C GLY A 15 26.76 -0.10 10.27
N LYS A 16 26.26 1.12 10.12
CA LYS A 16 24.85 1.47 10.29
C LYS A 16 24.11 1.31 8.97
N ILE A 17 23.08 0.49 8.96
CA ILE A 17 22.39 0.07 7.73
C ILE A 17 20.89 0.35 7.82
N LEU A 18 20.32 0.96 6.79
CA LEU A 18 18.88 1.11 6.61
C LEU A 18 18.38 0.20 5.48
N PHE A 19 17.40 -0.62 5.78
CA PHE A 19 16.61 -1.33 4.76
C PHE A 19 15.34 -0.55 4.46
N ALA A 20 15.23 -0.03 3.24
CA ALA A 20 14.04 0.66 2.75
C ALA A 20 13.19 -0.31 1.91
N ASN A 21 11.92 -0.44 2.29
CA ASN A 21 10.93 -1.31 1.65
C ASN A 21 11.34 -2.80 1.58
N PRO A 22 11.81 -3.40 2.71
CA PRO A 22 12.21 -4.81 2.72
C PRO A 22 11.06 -5.73 2.31
N GLU A 23 11.40 -6.83 1.60
CA GLU A 23 10.42 -7.81 1.11
C GLU A 23 10.36 -9.08 1.97
N ASP A 24 11.31 -9.26 2.88
CA ASP A 24 11.42 -10.42 3.76
C ASP A 24 12.08 -10.07 5.11
N THR A 25 12.42 -11.07 5.90
CA THR A 25 12.96 -10.90 7.24
C THR A 25 14.50 -10.85 7.30
N TYR A 26 15.19 -10.77 6.19
CA TYR A 26 16.66 -10.68 6.12
C TYR A 26 17.28 -9.54 6.95
N PRO A 27 16.62 -8.36 7.12
CA PRO A 27 17.12 -7.35 8.04
C PRO A 27 17.41 -7.86 9.46
N LEU A 28 16.62 -8.82 9.97
CA LEU A 28 16.88 -9.44 11.27
C LEU A 28 18.17 -10.29 11.26
N ASP A 29 18.40 -11.06 10.21
CA ASP A 29 19.61 -11.89 10.15
C ASP A 29 20.87 -11.04 10.18
N LEU A 30 20.87 -9.93 9.44
CA LEU A 30 21.98 -8.99 9.42
C LEU A 30 22.12 -8.18 10.72
N SER A 31 21.03 -7.93 11.45
CA SER A 31 21.03 -7.18 12.72
C SER A 31 21.85 -7.84 13.83
N ARG A 32 22.19 -9.12 13.67
CA ARG A 32 23.09 -9.84 14.58
C ARG A 32 24.56 -9.44 14.41
N LYS A 33 24.91 -8.74 13.32
CA LYS A 33 26.29 -8.41 12.92
C LYS A 33 26.52 -6.92 12.69
N ALA A 34 25.46 -6.15 12.49
CA ALA A 34 25.49 -4.73 12.16
C ALA A 34 24.38 -3.95 12.89
N ASP A 35 24.47 -2.62 12.88
CA ASP A 35 23.43 -1.73 13.40
C ASP A 35 22.36 -1.51 12.33
N VAL A 36 21.31 -2.34 12.35
CA VAL A 36 20.32 -2.42 11.28
C VAL A 36 19.00 -1.76 11.67
N TYR A 37 18.48 -0.95 10.77
CA TYR A 37 17.17 -0.31 10.80
C TYR A 37 16.35 -0.78 9.60
N ALA A 38 15.02 -0.79 9.74
CA ALA A 38 14.10 -1.11 8.66
C ALA A 38 12.99 -0.06 8.56
N TRP A 39 12.74 0.42 7.35
CA TRP A 39 11.64 1.30 7.01
C TRP A 39 10.76 0.65 5.97
N SER A 40 9.52 0.40 6.32
CA SER A 40 8.53 -0.19 5.44
C SER A 40 7.25 0.62 5.42
N GLN A 41 6.66 0.73 4.25
CA GLN A 41 5.31 1.27 4.06
C GLN A 41 4.24 0.18 4.16
N SER A 42 4.62 -1.12 4.24
CA SER A 42 3.69 -2.24 4.36
C SER A 42 3.56 -2.68 5.82
N LYS A 43 2.34 -2.63 6.35
CA LYS A 43 2.00 -3.14 7.68
C LYS A 43 2.27 -4.65 7.77
N THR A 44 1.92 -5.39 6.70
CA THR A 44 2.21 -6.82 6.59
C THR A 44 3.69 -7.12 6.78
N GLN A 45 4.58 -6.34 6.16
CA GLN A 45 6.01 -6.54 6.27
C GLN A 45 6.54 -6.15 7.66
N CYS A 46 6.03 -5.05 8.23
CA CYS A 46 6.37 -4.66 9.61
C CYS A 46 5.94 -5.74 10.60
N ASP A 47 4.73 -6.27 10.48
CA ASP A 47 4.24 -7.36 11.33
C ASP A 47 5.11 -8.62 11.20
N ALA A 48 5.54 -8.96 9.99
CA ALA A 48 6.42 -10.10 9.75
C ALA A 48 7.79 -9.93 10.44
N LEU A 49 8.39 -8.74 10.37
CA LEU A 49 9.63 -8.43 11.07
C LEU A 49 9.47 -8.45 12.60
N GLN A 50 8.39 -7.90 13.13
CA GLN A 50 8.09 -7.93 14.56
C GLN A 50 7.89 -9.37 15.07
N GLN A 51 7.16 -10.19 14.31
CA GLN A 51 6.91 -11.61 14.67
C GLN A 51 8.19 -12.44 14.79
N VAL A 52 9.22 -12.13 14.02
CA VAL A 52 10.52 -12.81 14.11
C VAL A 52 11.48 -12.15 15.13
N GLY A 53 11.04 -11.08 15.81
CA GLY A 53 11.78 -10.41 16.88
C GLY A 53 12.73 -9.30 16.44
N PHE A 54 12.46 -8.64 15.28
CA PHE A 54 13.20 -7.42 14.90
C PHE A 54 12.91 -6.30 15.91
N PRO A 55 13.92 -5.51 16.37
CA PRO A 55 13.73 -4.47 17.38
C PRO A 55 12.71 -3.42 16.96
N GLU A 56 11.72 -3.16 17.81
CA GLU A 56 10.61 -2.25 17.52
C GLU A 56 11.11 -0.81 17.32
N GLU A 57 12.07 -0.36 18.13
CA GLU A 57 12.65 0.98 18.06
C GLU A 57 13.47 1.24 16.78
N LYS A 58 13.78 0.19 16.01
CA LYS A 58 14.51 0.25 14.73
C LYS A 58 13.64 -0.09 13.53
N LEU A 59 12.35 -0.37 13.76
CA LEU A 59 11.38 -0.68 12.72
C LEU A 59 10.38 0.47 12.56
N VAL A 60 10.30 1.03 11.36
CA VAL A 60 9.45 2.19 11.07
C VAL A 60 8.41 1.82 10.03
N PHE A 61 7.13 1.97 10.40
CA PHE A 61 6.00 1.94 9.50
C PHE A 61 5.51 3.38 9.26
N SER A 62 5.84 3.94 8.12
CA SER A 62 5.46 5.34 7.80
C SER A 62 5.62 5.63 6.31
N GLU A 63 5.04 6.75 5.87
CA GLU A 63 5.24 7.28 4.53
C GLU A 63 6.63 7.90 4.36
N GLN A 64 7.26 8.39 5.41
CA GLN A 64 8.60 8.97 5.37
C GLN A 64 9.44 8.54 6.57
N TRP A 65 10.76 8.55 6.39
CA TRP A 65 11.70 8.34 7.48
C TRP A 65 11.89 9.62 8.28
N SER A 66 12.00 9.51 9.61
CA SER A 66 12.37 10.62 10.47
C SER A 66 13.84 10.56 10.84
N GLU A 67 14.59 11.62 10.57
CA GLU A 67 16.00 11.76 10.97
C GLU A 67 16.20 11.68 12.49
N SER A 68 15.17 11.98 13.28
CA SER A 68 15.21 11.84 14.74
C SER A 68 15.35 10.40 15.22
N ILE A 69 15.01 9.41 14.38
CA ILE A 69 15.18 7.98 14.68
C ILE A 69 16.65 7.61 14.45
N ALA A 70 17.16 7.88 13.26
CA ALA A 70 18.55 7.69 12.88
C ALA A 70 18.86 8.39 11.55
N SER A 71 20.12 8.81 11.40
CA SER A 71 20.72 9.34 10.17
C SER A 71 22.15 8.81 10.04
N ASP A 72 22.89 9.29 9.08
CA ASP A 72 24.30 8.95 8.86
C ASP A 72 24.52 7.44 8.65
N PHE A 73 23.74 6.86 7.75
CA PHE A 73 23.87 5.45 7.39
C PHE A 73 25.11 5.21 6.52
N ASP A 74 25.87 4.19 6.85
CA ASP A 74 27.00 3.70 6.04
C ASP A 74 26.50 2.98 4.78
N ASN A 75 25.37 2.30 4.91
CA ASN A 75 24.71 1.58 3.82
C ASN A 75 23.19 1.80 3.87
N VAL A 76 22.57 2.00 2.71
CA VAL A 76 21.11 1.91 2.56
C VAL A 76 20.78 0.87 1.49
N VAL A 77 19.90 -0.07 1.80
CA VAL A 77 19.42 -1.10 0.88
C VAL A 77 17.98 -0.80 0.50
N ILE A 78 17.73 -0.56 -0.78
CA ILE A 78 16.40 -0.38 -1.33
C ILE A 78 15.97 -1.69 -2.00
N TYR A 79 14.84 -2.25 -1.58
CA TYR A 79 14.17 -3.27 -2.38
C TYR A 79 13.33 -2.60 -3.46
N GLN A 80 13.52 -3.05 -4.71
CA GLN A 80 12.91 -2.46 -5.89
C GLN A 80 11.38 -2.49 -5.81
N PRO A 81 10.70 -1.35 -5.68
CA PRO A 81 9.24 -1.33 -5.75
C PRO A 81 8.76 -1.54 -7.19
N LYS A 82 7.51 -2.01 -7.36
CA LYS A 82 6.89 -2.16 -8.69
C LYS A 82 6.66 -0.82 -9.37
N ALA A 83 6.23 0.20 -8.61
CA ALA A 83 6.02 1.55 -9.14
C ALA A 83 7.34 2.30 -9.24
N LYS A 84 7.63 2.81 -10.44
CA LYS A 84 8.89 3.53 -10.71
C LYS A 84 8.96 4.86 -9.94
N GLU A 85 7.85 5.56 -9.84
CA GLU A 85 7.76 6.83 -9.09
C GLU A 85 8.00 6.62 -7.59
N LEU A 86 7.62 5.45 -7.05
CA LEU A 86 7.94 5.10 -5.67
C LEU A 86 9.45 4.90 -5.47
N LEU A 87 10.15 4.33 -6.45
CA LEU A 87 11.62 4.24 -6.37
C LEU A 87 12.26 5.62 -6.35
N ASP A 88 11.80 6.56 -7.19
CA ASP A 88 12.30 7.94 -7.21
C ASP A 88 12.05 8.62 -5.86
N TYR A 89 10.87 8.41 -5.27
CA TYR A 89 10.54 8.87 -3.94
C TYR A 89 11.51 8.31 -2.88
N LEU A 90 11.71 6.99 -2.86
CA LEU A 90 12.58 6.33 -1.90
C LEU A 90 14.02 6.83 -2.03
N ILE A 91 14.56 6.96 -3.25
CA ILE A 91 15.91 7.50 -3.49
C ILE A 91 16.01 8.92 -2.92
N ALA A 92 15.06 9.80 -3.24
CA ALA A 92 15.08 11.17 -2.74
C ALA A 92 14.99 11.24 -1.21
N ALA A 93 14.19 10.38 -0.60
CA ALA A 93 14.00 10.34 0.86
C ALA A 93 15.23 9.80 1.60
N ILE A 94 15.96 8.84 1.02
CA ILE A 94 17.09 8.21 1.70
C ILE A 94 18.43 8.94 1.48
N LEU A 95 18.61 9.65 0.37
CA LEU A 95 19.89 10.28 0.05
C LEU A 95 20.40 11.24 1.13
N PRO A 96 19.56 12.10 1.77
CA PRO A 96 20.00 12.93 2.89
C PRO A 96 20.52 12.12 4.09
N LEU A 97 19.99 10.91 4.29
CA LEU A 97 20.28 10.05 5.43
C LEU A 97 21.61 9.26 5.29
N VAL A 98 22.15 9.19 4.08
CA VAL A 98 23.39 8.45 3.78
C VAL A 98 24.60 9.35 4.09
N LYS A 99 25.64 8.81 4.73
CA LYS A 99 26.93 9.49 4.93
C LYS A 99 27.58 9.84 3.61
N MET A 100 28.43 10.88 3.60
CA MET A 100 29.37 11.11 2.49
C MET A 100 30.28 9.87 2.33
N GLY A 101 30.37 9.36 1.11
CA GLY A 101 31.06 8.11 0.80
C GLY A 101 30.27 6.83 1.15
N GLY A 102 29.10 6.96 1.77
CA GLY A 102 28.21 5.83 2.05
C GLY A 102 27.61 5.23 0.79
N LYS A 103 27.12 4.00 0.89
CA LYS A 103 26.61 3.21 -0.23
C LYS A 103 25.09 3.12 -0.25
N VAL A 104 24.52 3.17 -1.43
CA VAL A 104 23.13 2.83 -1.67
C VAL A 104 23.08 1.59 -2.56
N TRP A 105 22.36 0.58 -2.12
CA TRP A 105 22.15 -0.67 -2.81
C TRP A 105 20.72 -0.73 -3.33
N LEU A 106 20.54 -1.26 -4.54
CA LEU A 106 19.23 -1.56 -5.10
C LEU A 106 19.17 -3.04 -5.46
N VAL A 107 18.25 -3.75 -4.84
CA VAL A 107 18.03 -5.18 -5.10
C VAL A 107 16.60 -5.41 -5.60
N GLY A 108 16.42 -6.28 -6.58
CA GLY A 108 15.09 -6.62 -7.07
C GLY A 108 15.07 -7.76 -8.08
N ASP A 109 13.88 -8.30 -8.30
CA ASP A 109 13.61 -9.27 -9.35
C ASP A 109 13.55 -8.59 -10.72
N ASN A 110 13.93 -9.28 -11.78
CA ASN A 110 13.85 -8.76 -13.17
C ASN A 110 12.43 -8.34 -13.57
N LYS A 111 11.39 -9.01 -13.02
CA LYS A 111 9.99 -8.67 -13.27
C LYS A 111 9.55 -7.36 -12.59
N SER A 112 10.25 -6.92 -11.53
CA SER A 112 10.00 -5.63 -10.88
C SER A 112 10.56 -4.45 -11.69
N GLY A 113 11.28 -4.72 -12.77
CA GLY A 113 11.89 -3.68 -13.61
C GLY A 113 13.24 -3.17 -13.09
N VAL A 114 13.88 -3.86 -12.14
CA VAL A 114 15.16 -3.47 -11.51
C VAL A 114 16.26 -3.15 -12.54
N LYS A 115 16.28 -3.86 -13.68
CA LYS A 115 17.27 -3.62 -14.75
C LYS A 115 17.20 -2.20 -15.32
N SER A 116 16.00 -1.64 -15.47
CA SER A 116 15.80 -0.27 -15.96
C SER A 116 15.98 0.79 -14.87
N SER A 117 16.00 0.38 -13.61
CA SER A 117 16.04 1.28 -12.46
C SER A 117 17.46 1.72 -12.08
N MET A 118 18.50 1.07 -12.62
CA MET A 118 19.90 1.49 -12.40
C MET A 118 20.10 2.98 -12.72
N LYS A 119 19.58 3.44 -13.87
CA LYS A 119 19.67 4.85 -14.29
C LYS A 119 19.05 5.85 -13.30
N ARG A 120 18.12 5.40 -12.44
CA ARG A 120 17.50 6.27 -11.43
C ARG A 120 18.43 6.51 -10.24
N LEU A 121 19.30 5.54 -9.94
CA LEU A 121 20.34 5.71 -8.92
C LEU A 121 21.35 6.77 -9.33
N GLU A 122 21.65 6.91 -10.63
CA GLU A 122 22.59 7.90 -11.16
C GLU A 122 22.15 9.35 -10.92
N ASN A 123 20.86 9.59 -10.57
CA ASN A 123 20.34 10.93 -10.25
C ASN A 123 20.80 11.49 -8.90
N GLY A 124 21.61 10.77 -8.13
CA GLY A 124 22.09 11.24 -6.83
C GLY A 124 23.25 10.43 -6.29
N LEU A 125 23.74 9.48 -7.08
CA LEU A 125 24.86 8.61 -6.73
C LEU A 125 25.87 8.55 -7.87
N GLU A 126 27.13 8.40 -7.51
CA GLU A 126 28.23 8.15 -8.42
C GLU A 126 28.67 6.68 -8.40
N ASP A 127 29.48 6.28 -9.37
CA ASP A 127 30.01 4.93 -9.50
C ASP A 127 28.91 3.86 -9.44
N VAL A 128 27.75 4.17 -10.06
CA VAL A 128 26.61 3.25 -10.09
C VAL A 128 26.92 2.07 -11.00
N GLY A 129 26.86 0.88 -10.45
CA GLY A 129 27.19 -0.32 -11.20
C GLY A 129 26.48 -1.59 -10.68
N LYS A 130 26.44 -2.59 -11.55
CA LYS A 130 25.95 -3.92 -11.19
C LYS A 130 27.00 -4.62 -10.34
N VAL A 131 26.57 -5.10 -9.16
CA VAL A 131 27.37 -5.92 -8.25
C VAL A 131 27.23 -7.40 -8.62
N GLU A 132 25.99 -7.88 -8.70
CA GLU A 132 25.72 -9.30 -8.92
C GLU A 132 24.36 -9.52 -9.61
N GLY A 133 24.18 -10.69 -10.18
CA GLY A 133 22.91 -11.15 -10.72
C GLY A 133 22.80 -12.67 -10.70
N ALA A 134 21.73 -13.18 -10.09
CA ALA A 134 21.44 -14.60 -10.06
C ALA A 134 19.93 -14.83 -9.84
N LYS A 135 19.45 -16.01 -10.28
CA LYS A 135 18.05 -16.45 -10.07
C LYS A 135 17.00 -15.39 -10.41
N HIS A 136 17.20 -14.69 -11.54
CA HIS A 136 16.33 -13.61 -12.01
C HIS A 136 16.31 -12.34 -11.15
N CYS A 137 17.24 -12.19 -10.19
CA CYS A 137 17.43 -10.99 -9.38
C CYS A 137 18.72 -10.27 -9.76
N LEU A 138 18.73 -8.95 -9.55
CA LEU A 138 19.90 -8.10 -9.77
C LEU A 138 20.17 -7.27 -8.52
N LEU A 139 21.46 -7.03 -8.26
CA LEU A 139 21.97 -6.15 -7.22
C LEU A 139 22.84 -5.07 -7.87
N TYR A 140 22.48 -3.83 -7.62
CA TYR A 140 23.25 -2.65 -7.99
C TYR A 140 23.72 -1.92 -6.74
N GLN A 141 24.79 -1.14 -6.90
CA GLN A 141 25.26 -0.19 -5.87
C GLN A 141 25.67 1.13 -6.52
N GLY A 142 25.70 2.18 -5.71
CA GLY A 142 26.27 3.48 -6.01
C GLY A 142 26.73 4.15 -4.74
N TYR A 143 27.50 5.23 -4.85
CA TYR A 143 28.07 5.96 -3.73
C TYR A 143 27.56 7.38 -3.65
N LYS A 144 27.24 7.87 -2.45
CA LYS A 144 26.98 9.29 -2.22
C LYS A 144 28.30 10.03 -2.20
N ARG A 145 28.56 10.87 -3.20
CA ARG A 145 29.77 11.69 -3.34
C ARG A 145 29.51 13.18 -3.18
N GLU A 146 28.24 13.59 -3.28
CA GLU A 146 27.82 14.96 -3.16
C GLU A 146 26.74 15.12 -2.09
N GLU A 147 26.58 16.34 -1.56
CA GLU A 147 25.52 16.65 -0.62
C GLU A 147 24.14 16.53 -1.29
N ALA A 148 23.28 15.79 -0.65
CA ALA A 148 21.91 15.63 -1.09
C ALA A 148 21.05 16.85 -0.70
N LYS A 149 20.10 17.22 -1.55
CA LYS A 149 19.08 18.20 -1.19
C LYS A 149 18.20 17.62 -0.06
N PRO A 150 17.75 18.47 0.90
CA PRO A 150 16.79 18.02 1.89
C PRO A 150 15.54 17.42 1.24
N PHE A 151 15.07 16.33 1.81
CA PHE A 151 13.81 15.74 1.38
C PHE A 151 12.63 16.64 1.80
N VAL A 152 11.72 16.91 0.88
CA VAL A 152 10.52 17.72 1.10
C VAL A 152 9.32 16.90 0.67
N PHE A 153 8.61 16.34 1.63
CA PHE A 153 7.48 15.41 1.40
C PHE A 153 6.37 16.03 0.55
N GLU A 154 6.05 17.31 0.78
CA GLU A 154 4.96 18.02 0.11
C GLU A 154 5.13 18.08 -1.41
N LYS A 155 6.37 18.01 -1.91
CA LYS A 155 6.67 17.99 -3.36
C LYS A 155 6.28 16.66 -4.04
N TRP A 156 5.99 15.65 -3.25
CA TRP A 156 5.59 14.33 -3.74
C TRP A 156 4.08 14.08 -3.66
N ILE A 157 3.33 15.04 -3.13
CA ILE A 157 1.88 15.00 -3.10
C ILE A 157 1.35 15.46 -4.45
N THR A 158 0.60 14.60 -5.14
CA THR A 158 -0.17 14.96 -6.32
C THR A 158 -1.60 15.28 -5.91
N THR A 159 -2.11 16.43 -6.31
CA THR A 159 -3.49 16.86 -6.03
C THR A 159 -4.24 17.06 -7.33
N TRP A 160 -5.51 16.63 -7.36
CA TRP A 160 -6.40 16.88 -8.51
C TRP A 160 -7.86 16.89 -8.09
N GLN A 161 -8.71 17.44 -8.96
CA GLN A 161 -10.16 17.32 -8.81
C GLN A 161 -10.70 16.20 -9.68
N GLN A 162 -11.67 15.47 -9.17
CA GLN A 162 -12.32 14.37 -9.87
C GLN A 162 -13.83 14.45 -9.75
N ASP A 163 -14.49 14.50 -10.89
CA ASP A 163 -15.95 14.34 -10.95
C ASP A 163 -16.28 12.85 -11.06
N VAL A 164 -17.06 12.34 -10.12
CA VAL A 164 -17.50 10.93 -10.09
C VAL A 164 -18.85 10.81 -9.39
N ALA A 165 -19.78 10.07 -9.99
CA ALA A 165 -21.10 9.76 -9.41
C ALA A 165 -21.79 10.99 -8.80
N GLY A 166 -21.84 12.10 -9.54
CA GLY A 166 -22.51 13.35 -9.18
C GLY A 166 -21.81 14.21 -8.12
N GLN A 167 -20.56 13.92 -7.80
CA GLN A 167 -19.77 14.69 -6.82
C GLN A 167 -18.44 15.13 -7.44
N THR A 168 -17.98 16.32 -7.06
CA THR A 168 -16.61 16.80 -7.31
C THR A 168 -15.77 16.60 -6.05
N LEU A 169 -14.69 15.82 -6.13
CA LEU A 169 -13.81 15.47 -5.03
C LEU A 169 -12.43 16.08 -5.24
N ASN A 170 -11.86 16.68 -4.20
CA ASN A 170 -10.46 17.10 -4.16
C ASN A 170 -9.63 15.91 -3.63
N LEU A 171 -8.76 15.38 -4.45
CA LEU A 171 -8.02 14.16 -4.14
C LEU A 171 -6.53 14.44 -4.00
N CYS A 172 -5.89 13.70 -3.10
CA CYS A 172 -4.46 13.70 -2.87
C CYS A 172 -3.90 12.28 -3.03
N SER A 173 -2.76 12.15 -3.64
CA SER A 173 -2.08 10.85 -3.76
C SER A 173 -0.57 11.01 -3.66
N ILE A 174 0.11 9.91 -3.34
CA ILE A 174 1.56 9.84 -3.14
C ILE A 174 2.09 8.72 -4.05
N PRO A 175 3.32 8.79 -4.57
CA PRO A 175 3.91 7.74 -5.38
C PRO A 175 3.82 6.37 -4.72
N GLY A 176 3.33 5.37 -5.47
CA GLY A 176 3.12 4.00 -4.98
C GLY A 176 1.69 3.68 -4.55
N VAL A 177 0.85 4.68 -4.33
CA VAL A 177 -0.60 4.48 -4.11
C VAL A 177 -1.26 4.03 -5.42
N PHE A 178 -2.20 3.10 -5.33
CA PHE A 178 -2.95 2.62 -6.48
C PHE A 178 -3.74 3.75 -7.13
N GLY A 179 -3.69 3.84 -8.45
CA GLY A 179 -4.40 4.90 -9.19
C GLY A 179 -3.76 6.29 -9.08
N HIS A 180 -2.49 6.39 -8.60
CA HIS A 180 -1.81 7.66 -8.37
C HIS A 180 -2.09 8.73 -9.44
N GLY A 181 -2.74 9.83 -9.03
CA GLY A 181 -3.06 10.98 -9.89
C GLY A 181 -4.20 10.74 -10.90
N LYS A 182 -4.97 9.66 -10.80
CA LYS A 182 -6.10 9.36 -11.71
C LYS A 182 -7.14 8.45 -11.08
N LEU A 183 -8.39 8.61 -11.52
CA LEU A 183 -9.46 7.70 -11.13
C LEU A 183 -9.30 6.33 -11.82
N ASP A 184 -9.26 5.27 -11.02
CA ASP A 184 -9.34 3.89 -11.53
C ASP A 184 -10.73 3.60 -12.12
N LYS A 185 -10.75 2.90 -13.24
CA LYS A 185 -12.00 2.59 -13.95
C LYS A 185 -12.95 1.69 -13.18
N GLY A 186 -12.42 0.72 -12.44
CA GLY A 186 -13.21 -0.14 -11.57
C GLY A 186 -13.87 0.67 -10.44
N THR A 187 -13.10 1.55 -9.80
CA THR A 187 -13.62 2.46 -8.78
C THR A 187 -14.70 3.39 -9.32
N GLU A 188 -14.52 3.98 -10.51
CA GLU A 188 -15.53 4.80 -11.16
C GLU A 188 -16.85 4.04 -11.36
N LEU A 189 -16.76 2.81 -11.90
CA LEU A 189 -17.93 1.96 -12.11
C LEU A 189 -18.64 1.59 -10.81
N LEU A 190 -17.85 1.28 -9.76
CA LEU A 190 -18.38 0.96 -8.44
C LEU A 190 -19.17 2.14 -7.86
N LEU A 191 -18.60 3.34 -7.84
CA LEU A 191 -19.25 4.53 -7.29
C LEU A 191 -20.52 4.91 -8.07
N ASN A 192 -20.50 4.85 -9.40
CA ASN A 192 -21.68 5.07 -10.23
C ASN A 192 -22.80 4.04 -9.93
N GLN A 193 -22.43 2.77 -9.69
CA GLN A 193 -23.41 1.74 -9.32
C GLN A 193 -23.97 1.96 -7.92
N LEU A 194 -23.13 2.37 -6.97
CA LEU A 194 -23.54 2.67 -5.60
C LEU A 194 -24.45 3.90 -5.52
N ASP A 195 -24.23 4.90 -6.35
CA ASP A 195 -25.08 6.10 -6.43
C ASP A 195 -26.55 5.77 -6.76
N GLN A 196 -26.76 4.69 -7.51
CA GLN A 196 -28.08 4.21 -7.91
C GLN A 196 -28.69 3.20 -6.91
N HIS A 197 -27.91 2.74 -5.92
CA HIS A 197 -28.34 1.68 -5.00
C HIS A 197 -29.17 2.22 -3.83
N ARG A 198 -30.23 1.49 -3.45
CA ARG A 198 -31.19 1.91 -2.41
C ARG A 198 -30.60 2.10 -1.01
N PHE A 199 -29.46 1.47 -0.68
CA PHE A 199 -28.91 1.58 0.66
C PHE A 199 -28.48 3.02 1.01
N MET A 200 -28.26 3.86 -0.02
CA MET A 200 -27.88 5.27 0.16
C MET A 200 -28.99 6.14 0.76
N SER A 201 -30.20 5.62 0.95
CA SER A 201 -31.36 6.41 1.43
C SER A 201 -31.64 6.32 2.93
N ASP A 202 -31.05 5.39 3.68
CA ASP A 202 -31.37 5.17 5.10
C ASP A 202 -30.18 4.64 5.90
N ILE A 203 -29.15 5.47 6.09
CA ILE A 203 -27.90 5.04 6.71
C ILE A 203 -27.37 5.94 7.82
N ALA A 204 -28.20 6.84 8.37
CA ALA A 204 -27.76 7.83 9.37
C ALA A 204 -27.02 7.26 10.59
N HIS A 205 -27.19 5.98 10.89
CA HIS A 205 -26.51 5.27 12.00
C HIS A 205 -25.68 4.07 11.54
N ALA A 206 -25.41 3.97 10.24
CA ALA A 206 -24.63 2.88 9.69
C ALA A 206 -23.15 3.04 10.02
N ARG A 207 -22.46 1.91 10.14
CA ARG A 207 -20.99 1.84 10.15
C ARG A 207 -20.52 1.39 8.79
N LEU A 208 -19.67 2.20 8.17
CA LEU A 208 -19.12 1.96 6.83
C LEU A 208 -17.62 1.66 6.91
N LEU A 209 -17.17 0.71 6.11
CA LEU A 209 -15.77 0.35 5.96
C LEU A 209 -15.39 0.44 4.48
N ASP A 210 -14.34 1.21 4.20
CA ASP A 210 -13.60 1.15 2.95
C ASP A 210 -12.36 0.27 3.15
N PHE A 211 -12.33 -0.88 2.49
CA PHE A 211 -11.23 -1.85 2.59
C PHE A 211 -10.27 -1.68 1.41
N GLY A 212 -9.00 -1.37 1.70
CA GLY A 212 -8.01 -1.01 0.68
C GLY A 212 -8.26 0.40 0.16
N CYS A 213 -8.22 1.39 1.06
CA CYS A 213 -8.72 2.74 0.78
C CYS A 213 -7.90 3.53 -0.25
N GLY A 214 -6.62 3.17 -0.49
CA GLY A 214 -5.77 3.83 -1.47
C GLY A 214 -5.63 5.33 -1.22
N ASP A 215 -6.11 6.15 -2.14
CA ASP A 215 -6.16 7.61 -2.03
C ASP A 215 -7.43 8.16 -1.35
N GLY A 216 -8.30 7.27 -0.85
CA GLY A 216 -9.48 7.62 -0.09
C GLY A 216 -10.71 8.02 -0.92
N ILE A 217 -10.70 7.83 -2.23
CA ILE A 217 -11.79 8.25 -3.10
C ILE A 217 -13.12 7.58 -2.77
N ILE A 218 -13.14 6.26 -2.48
CA ILE A 218 -14.35 5.53 -2.09
C ILE A 218 -14.84 6.06 -0.74
N ALA A 219 -13.94 6.16 0.24
CA ALA A 219 -14.26 6.64 1.59
C ALA A 219 -14.85 8.06 1.56
N LEU A 220 -14.20 9.00 0.86
CA LEU A 220 -14.67 10.39 0.76
C LEU A 220 -16.01 10.50 0.04
N TRP A 221 -16.16 9.78 -1.08
CA TRP A 221 -17.44 9.77 -1.80
C TRP A 221 -18.59 9.25 -0.94
N LEU A 222 -18.35 8.17 -0.19
CA LEU A 222 -19.33 7.61 0.76
C LEU A 222 -19.67 8.63 1.85
N PHE A 223 -18.68 9.30 2.44
CA PHE A 223 -18.90 10.33 3.44
C PHE A 223 -19.78 11.48 2.88
N ASN A 224 -19.41 12.05 1.75
CA ASN A 224 -20.15 13.15 1.14
C ASN A 224 -21.60 12.75 0.78
N LYS A 225 -21.80 11.49 0.37
CA LYS A 225 -23.12 10.97 0.01
C LYS A 225 -24.02 10.75 1.22
N THR A 226 -23.45 10.42 2.37
CA THR A 226 -24.19 9.84 3.51
C THR A 226 -24.12 10.69 4.76
N GLY A 227 -23.11 11.53 4.92
CA GLY A 227 -22.81 12.26 6.16
C GLY A 227 -22.31 11.37 7.31
N VAL A 228 -22.10 10.06 7.06
CA VAL A 228 -21.69 9.08 8.07
C VAL A 228 -20.17 8.98 8.13
N LYS A 229 -19.61 8.93 9.34
CA LYS A 229 -18.17 8.71 9.54
C LYS A 229 -17.73 7.39 8.91
N ILE A 230 -16.59 7.44 8.20
CA ILE A 230 -16.04 6.31 7.49
C ILE A 230 -14.86 5.72 8.28
N THR A 231 -14.84 4.41 8.38
CA THR A 231 -13.61 3.68 8.71
C THR A 231 -12.95 3.27 7.40
N ALA A 232 -11.70 3.63 7.22
CA ALA A 232 -10.92 3.26 6.04
C ALA A 232 -9.64 2.53 6.48
N LEU A 233 -9.27 1.50 5.76
CA LEU A 233 -8.06 0.74 6.09
C LEU A 233 -7.22 0.43 4.85
N ASP A 234 -5.92 0.34 5.08
CA ASP A 234 -4.96 -0.13 4.07
C ASP A 234 -3.76 -0.79 4.74
N ASP A 235 -3.03 -1.61 4.00
CA ASP A 235 -1.72 -2.13 4.38
C ASP A 235 -0.61 -1.09 4.21
N SER A 236 -0.82 -0.11 3.33
CA SER A 236 0.17 0.88 2.94
C SER A 236 0.08 2.16 3.77
N ALA A 237 1.18 2.53 4.43
CA ALA A 237 1.32 3.83 5.10
C ALA A 237 1.11 5.00 4.11
N PHE A 238 1.50 4.84 2.84
CA PHE A 238 1.29 5.84 1.80
C PHE A 238 -0.19 6.01 1.45
N ALA A 239 -0.93 4.90 1.35
CA ALA A 239 -2.36 4.94 1.13
C ALA A 239 -3.12 5.60 2.29
N LEU A 240 -2.76 5.25 3.53
CA LEU A 240 -3.34 5.88 4.71
C LEU A 240 -3.07 7.38 4.73
N LYS A 241 -1.83 7.81 4.42
CA LYS A 241 -1.48 9.23 4.36
C LYS A 241 -2.20 9.95 3.21
N ALA A 242 -2.30 9.34 2.04
CA ALA A 242 -3.05 9.90 0.91
C ALA A 242 -4.54 10.08 1.25
N THR A 243 -5.16 9.08 1.90
CA THR A 243 -6.56 9.16 2.38
C THR A 243 -6.72 10.29 3.43
N GLU A 244 -5.79 10.41 4.38
CA GLU A 244 -5.80 11.51 5.37
C GLU A 244 -5.77 12.89 4.67
N LEU A 245 -4.84 13.07 3.73
CA LEU A 245 -4.70 14.32 2.95
C LEU A 245 -5.93 14.60 2.09
N THR A 246 -6.52 13.58 1.49
CA THR A 246 -7.77 13.68 0.71
C THR A 246 -8.91 14.19 1.59
N PHE A 247 -9.10 13.64 2.77
CA PHE A 247 -10.13 14.12 3.70
C PHE A 247 -9.86 15.54 4.19
N ALA A 248 -8.61 15.87 4.48
CA ALA A 248 -8.22 17.24 4.85
C ALA A 248 -8.50 18.25 3.75
N ALA A 249 -8.23 17.89 2.48
CA ALA A 249 -8.50 18.76 1.32
C ALA A 249 -10.00 19.01 1.04
N ASN A 250 -10.90 18.30 1.74
CA ASN A 250 -12.36 18.44 1.65
C ASN A 250 -13.01 18.83 2.99
N ASP A 251 -12.23 19.36 3.95
CA ASP A 251 -12.69 19.75 5.28
C ASP A 251 -13.43 18.65 6.05
N ALA A 252 -13.03 17.38 5.83
CA ALA A 252 -13.72 16.20 6.33
C ALA A 252 -12.88 15.35 7.31
N SER A 253 -11.78 15.85 7.85
CA SER A 253 -10.84 15.09 8.70
C SER A 253 -11.51 14.41 9.90
N ASP A 254 -12.49 15.05 10.54
CA ASP A 254 -13.22 14.52 11.69
C ASP A 254 -14.16 13.35 11.34
N ALA A 255 -14.40 13.13 10.06
CA ALA A 255 -15.28 12.08 9.55
C ALA A 255 -14.54 10.77 9.22
N LEU A 256 -13.22 10.72 9.42
CA LEU A 256 -12.37 9.61 9.05
C LEU A 256 -11.79 8.89 10.28
N THR A 257 -11.78 7.58 10.21
CA THR A 257 -10.98 6.72 11.09
C THR A 257 -10.10 5.84 10.23
N LEU A 258 -8.77 5.99 10.35
CA LEU A 258 -7.81 5.19 9.59
C LEU A 258 -7.29 4.01 10.42
N ILE A 259 -7.13 2.87 9.77
CA ILE A 259 -6.58 1.65 10.36
C ILE A 259 -5.47 1.11 9.46
N ALA A 260 -4.24 1.03 9.97
CA ALA A 260 -3.18 0.27 9.34
C ALA A 260 -3.40 -1.22 9.61
N SER A 261 -3.65 -2.02 8.59
CA SER A 261 -4.01 -3.44 8.80
C SER A 261 -3.62 -4.34 7.65
N ASN A 262 -3.06 -5.48 8.00
CA ASN A 262 -2.91 -6.61 7.08
C ASN A 262 -4.25 -7.36 6.99
N GLY A 263 -5.03 -7.10 5.97
CA GLY A 263 -6.40 -7.58 5.86
C GLY A 263 -7.30 -6.96 6.93
N LEU A 264 -8.12 -7.77 7.59
CA LEU A 264 -9.07 -7.31 8.64
C LEU A 264 -8.58 -7.56 10.07
N LYS A 265 -7.31 -7.89 10.29
CA LYS A 265 -6.78 -8.31 11.60
C LYS A 265 -6.93 -7.25 12.69
N GLU A 266 -6.69 -5.98 12.35
CA GLU A 266 -6.75 -4.86 13.30
C GLU A 266 -8.15 -4.24 13.41
N VAL A 267 -9.09 -4.72 12.59
CA VAL A 267 -10.46 -4.17 12.53
C VAL A 267 -11.29 -4.65 13.71
N LYS A 268 -11.84 -3.72 14.48
CA LYS A 268 -12.70 -4.01 15.62
C LYS A 268 -14.18 -3.74 15.29
N GLY A 269 -15.02 -4.71 15.68
CA GLY A 269 -16.47 -4.59 15.54
C GLY A 269 -17.00 -5.00 14.17
N ARG A 270 -18.24 -4.56 13.88
CA ARG A 270 -18.98 -4.96 12.68
C ARG A 270 -19.49 -3.73 11.95
N PHE A 271 -19.65 -3.87 10.63
CA PHE A 271 -20.07 -2.82 9.71
C PHE A 271 -21.38 -3.21 9.04
N ASN A 272 -22.20 -2.21 8.77
CA ASN A 272 -23.41 -2.38 7.98
C ASN A 272 -23.07 -2.49 6.49
N TYR A 273 -22.03 -1.76 6.07
CA TYR A 273 -21.58 -1.76 4.69
C TYR A 273 -20.05 -1.85 4.64
N VAL A 274 -19.57 -2.76 3.82
CA VAL A 274 -18.15 -2.85 3.43
C VAL A 274 -18.08 -2.62 1.94
N VAL A 275 -17.28 -1.65 1.54
CA VAL A 275 -17.07 -1.30 0.12
C VAL A 275 -15.59 -1.48 -0.20
N THR A 276 -15.27 -2.04 -1.35
CA THR A 276 -13.88 -2.28 -1.71
C THR A 276 -13.63 -2.38 -3.20
N ASN A 277 -12.51 -1.83 -3.63
CA ASN A 277 -11.77 -2.23 -4.82
C ASN A 277 -10.51 -2.97 -4.34
N PRO A 278 -10.61 -4.27 -4.05
CA PRO A 278 -9.56 -4.97 -3.30
C PRO A 278 -8.27 -5.05 -4.12
N PRO A 279 -7.10 -5.00 -3.46
CA PRO A 279 -5.84 -5.15 -4.16
C PRO A 279 -5.78 -6.52 -4.85
N PHE A 280 -5.47 -6.49 -6.15
CA PHE A 280 -5.18 -7.68 -6.94
C PHE A 280 -3.81 -7.50 -7.60
N HIS A 281 -2.97 -8.51 -7.49
CA HIS A 281 -1.70 -8.47 -8.18
C HIS A 281 -1.87 -9.07 -9.58
N SER A 282 -1.84 -8.22 -10.60
CA SER A 282 -1.70 -8.64 -12.00
C SER A 282 -0.25 -9.08 -12.23
N GLY A 283 0.01 -10.35 -12.18
CA GLY A 283 1.30 -10.98 -12.51
C GLY A 283 1.06 -12.39 -13.06
N VAL A 284 2.11 -13.06 -13.54
CA VAL A 284 2.03 -14.42 -14.13
C VAL A 284 1.44 -15.45 -13.14
N ASN A 285 1.46 -15.14 -11.83
CA ASN A 285 0.69 -15.83 -10.79
C ASN A 285 -0.14 -14.76 -10.09
N THR A 286 -1.43 -14.67 -10.39
CA THR A 286 -2.38 -13.84 -9.64
C THR A 286 -2.43 -14.36 -8.21
N ASP A 287 -1.90 -13.59 -7.27
CA ASP A 287 -1.97 -13.95 -5.87
C ASP A 287 -3.37 -13.60 -5.34
N TYR A 288 -4.22 -14.61 -5.30
CA TYR A 288 -5.57 -14.49 -4.75
C TYR A 288 -5.60 -14.47 -3.23
N SER A 289 -4.46 -14.73 -2.56
CA SER A 289 -4.42 -15.00 -1.11
C SER A 289 -4.98 -13.87 -0.27
N ILE A 290 -4.68 -12.61 -0.62
CA ILE A 290 -5.17 -11.43 0.13
C ILE A 290 -6.68 -11.29 -0.04
N ALA A 291 -7.17 -11.35 -1.29
CA ALA A 291 -8.60 -11.23 -1.57
C ALA A 291 -9.39 -12.42 -1.01
N GLU A 292 -8.88 -13.65 -1.15
CA GLU A 292 -9.48 -14.84 -0.54
C GLU A 292 -9.55 -14.72 0.97
N GLN A 293 -8.47 -14.34 1.63
CA GLN A 293 -8.42 -14.14 3.07
C GLN A 293 -9.42 -13.06 3.51
N PHE A 294 -9.50 -11.96 2.78
CA PHE A 294 -10.50 -10.92 3.02
C PHE A 294 -11.92 -11.49 2.95
N PHE A 295 -12.30 -12.16 1.85
CA PHE A 295 -13.64 -12.72 1.68
C PHE A 295 -13.99 -13.75 2.76
N MET A 296 -13.04 -14.60 3.12
CA MET A 296 -13.25 -15.61 4.17
C MET A 296 -13.45 -14.99 5.56
N THR A 297 -12.92 -13.81 5.81
CA THR A 297 -12.97 -13.14 7.12
C THR A 297 -14.03 -12.04 7.20
N VAL A 298 -14.40 -11.38 6.09
CA VAL A 298 -15.30 -10.22 6.07
C VAL A 298 -16.66 -10.48 6.71
N LYS A 299 -17.17 -11.71 6.64
CA LYS A 299 -18.42 -12.12 7.30
C LYS A 299 -18.41 -11.87 8.81
N GLN A 300 -17.27 -12.01 9.46
CA GLN A 300 -17.13 -11.77 10.91
C GLN A 300 -17.23 -10.28 11.24
N HIS A 301 -16.94 -9.42 10.27
CA HIS A 301 -16.98 -7.96 10.37
C HIS A 301 -18.25 -7.33 9.76
N LEU A 302 -19.19 -8.12 9.27
CA LEU A 302 -20.50 -7.65 8.85
C LEU A 302 -21.52 -7.79 9.99
N THR A 303 -22.41 -6.80 10.14
CA THR A 303 -23.61 -6.93 10.98
C THR A 303 -24.57 -7.97 10.39
N LEU A 304 -25.58 -8.39 11.14
CA LEU A 304 -26.71 -9.14 10.56
C LEU A 304 -27.36 -8.27 9.47
N ASN A 305 -27.56 -8.82 8.29
CA ASN A 305 -27.94 -8.12 7.05
C ASN A 305 -26.91 -7.10 6.54
N GLY A 306 -25.70 -7.07 7.09
CA GLY A 306 -24.62 -6.24 6.55
C GLY A 306 -24.27 -6.62 5.11
N GLU A 307 -23.88 -5.65 4.32
CA GLU A 307 -23.71 -5.76 2.88
C GLU A 307 -22.25 -5.51 2.49
N LEU A 308 -21.79 -6.26 1.51
CA LEU A 308 -20.48 -6.13 0.88
C LEU A 308 -20.65 -5.73 -0.58
N PHE A 309 -19.96 -4.68 -1.00
CA PHE A 309 -19.85 -4.27 -2.39
C PHE A 309 -18.40 -4.37 -2.85
N VAL A 310 -18.18 -5.07 -3.94
CA VAL A 310 -16.84 -5.34 -4.48
C VAL A 310 -16.82 -5.06 -5.97
N VAL A 311 -15.83 -4.29 -6.44
CA VAL A 311 -15.48 -4.26 -7.85
C VAL A 311 -14.27 -5.16 -8.11
N ALA A 312 -14.30 -5.87 -9.22
CA ALA A 312 -13.23 -6.76 -9.62
C ALA A 312 -13.08 -6.83 -11.14
N ASN A 313 -11.87 -7.09 -11.62
CA ASN A 313 -11.68 -7.46 -13.02
C ASN A 313 -12.36 -8.79 -13.33
N ASP A 314 -12.97 -8.93 -14.48
CA ASP A 314 -13.74 -10.10 -14.92
C ASP A 314 -12.96 -11.43 -14.95
N PHE A 315 -11.63 -11.35 -15.11
CA PHE A 315 -10.79 -12.55 -15.09
C PHE A 315 -10.56 -13.12 -13.68
N LEU A 316 -10.93 -12.35 -12.62
CA LEU A 316 -10.79 -12.80 -11.24
C LEU A 316 -11.94 -13.75 -10.85
N ARG A 317 -11.59 -14.87 -10.24
CA ARG A 317 -12.56 -15.92 -9.86
C ARG A 317 -13.19 -15.64 -8.49
N TYR A 318 -13.75 -14.42 -8.29
CA TYR A 318 -14.37 -14.04 -7.02
C TYR A 318 -15.76 -14.67 -6.75
N PRO A 319 -16.63 -14.92 -7.75
CA PRO A 319 -17.96 -15.48 -7.51
C PRO A 319 -18.00 -16.70 -6.60
N PRO A 320 -17.23 -17.78 -6.84
CA PRO A 320 -17.25 -18.96 -5.95
C PRO A 320 -16.80 -18.66 -4.52
N ILE A 321 -15.85 -17.70 -4.35
CA ILE A 321 -15.32 -17.32 -3.04
C ILE A 321 -16.36 -16.52 -2.27
N LEU A 322 -17.07 -15.59 -2.95
CA LEU A 322 -18.17 -14.83 -2.38
C LEU A 322 -19.31 -15.72 -1.92
N ASP A 323 -19.69 -16.73 -2.72
CA ASP A 323 -20.72 -17.73 -2.36
C ASP A 323 -20.29 -18.56 -1.14
N ALA A 324 -19.03 -18.98 -1.09
CA ALA A 324 -18.50 -19.71 0.07
C ALA A 324 -18.51 -18.86 1.34
N ALA A 325 -18.19 -17.56 1.24
CA ALA A 325 -18.10 -16.65 2.36
C ALA A 325 -19.48 -16.20 2.87
N LEU A 326 -20.38 -15.78 1.98
CA LEU A 326 -21.65 -15.13 2.31
C LEU A 326 -22.89 -15.97 2.01
N GLY A 327 -22.72 -17.13 1.38
CA GLY A 327 -23.81 -18.06 0.99
C GLY A 327 -24.40 -17.75 -0.37
N SER A 328 -24.33 -16.53 -0.85
CA SER A 328 -24.75 -16.11 -2.20
C SER A 328 -24.24 -14.70 -2.51
N HIS A 329 -24.16 -14.38 -3.78
CA HIS A 329 -23.89 -13.05 -4.27
C HIS A 329 -24.80 -12.68 -5.43
N THR A 330 -24.87 -11.39 -5.73
CA THR A 330 -25.50 -10.86 -6.94
C THR A 330 -24.46 -10.06 -7.71
N ARG A 331 -24.38 -10.28 -9.02
CA ARG A 331 -23.61 -9.40 -9.89
C ARG A 331 -24.51 -8.24 -10.34
N LEU A 332 -24.20 -7.03 -9.82
CA LEU A 332 -24.98 -5.81 -10.10
C LEU A 332 -24.67 -5.23 -11.47
N LEU A 333 -23.41 -5.31 -11.90
CA LEU A 333 -22.95 -4.76 -13.18
C LEU A 333 -21.84 -5.64 -13.76
N ARG A 334 -21.77 -5.71 -15.09
CA ARG A 334 -20.59 -6.14 -15.85
C ARG A 334 -20.37 -5.16 -16.99
N ASP A 335 -19.27 -4.43 -16.95
CA ASP A 335 -18.91 -3.44 -17.98
C ASP A 335 -17.39 -3.29 -18.10
N LYS A 336 -16.89 -3.11 -19.33
CA LYS A 336 -15.49 -2.75 -19.65
C LYS A 336 -14.42 -3.62 -18.98
N GLY A 337 -14.70 -4.92 -18.82
CA GLY A 337 -13.77 -5.86 -18.20
C GLY A 337 -13.81 -5.89 -16.68
N TYR A 338 -14.80 -5.22 -16.07
CA TYR A 338 -15.05 -5.23 -14.63
C TYR A 338 -16.43 -5.79 -14.30
N SER A 339 -16.54 -6.40 -13.13
CA SER A 339 -17.81 -6.79 -12.53
C SER A 339 -17.95 -6.17 -11.15
N ILE A 340 -19.18 -5.76 -10.81
CA ILE A 340 -19.52 -5.31 -9.46
C ILE A 340 -20.38 -6.39 -8.82
N TYR A 341 -19.93 -6.87 -7.68
CA TYR A 341 -20.61 -7.88 -6.90
C TYR A 341 -21.17 -7.30 -5.62
N HIS A 342 -22.34 -7.79 -5.23
CA HIS A 342 -23.01 -7.51 -3.98
C HIS A 342 -23.26 -8.81 -3.24
N GLY A 343 -22.83 -8.86 -1.98
CA GLY A 343 -23.10 -9.96 -1.06
C GLY A 343 -23.74 -9.46 0.22
N ARG A 344 -24.57 -10.28 0.86
CA ARG A 344 -25.24 -9.93 2.10
C ARG A 344 -25.06 -11.02 3.14
N GLN A 345 -24.75 -10.62 4.37
CA GLN A 345 -24.74 -11.58 5.48
C GLN A 345 -26.17 -12.05 5.78
N PRO A 346 -26.45 -13.36 5.68
CA PRO A 346 -27.79 -13.86 5.94
C PRO A 346 -28.21 -13.65 7.39
N LYS A 347 -29.52 -13.50 7.63
CA LYS A 347 -30.09 -13.56 8.97
C LYS A 347 -29.77 -14.96 9.57
N LYS A 348 -29.35 -15.00 10.85
CA LYS A 348 -29.36 -16.29 11.55
C LYS A 348 -30.80 -16.80 11.53
N ARG A 349 -31.01 -18.00 10.98
CA ARG A 349 -32.28 -18.71 11.13
C ARG A 349 -32.49 -19.12 12.57
#